data_3aab2320c933f74cd40c3efdbaa72c12
#
_entry.id   3aab2320c933f74cd40c3efdbaa72c12
#
_cell.length_a   1.000
_cell.length_b   1.000
_cell.length_c   1.000
_cell.angle_alpha   90.00
_cell.angle_beta   90.00
_cell.angle_gamma   90.00
#
_symmetry.space_group_name_H-M   'P 1'
#
loop_
_entity.id
_entity.type
_entity.pdbx_description
1 polymer ?
#
loop_
_entity_poly.entity_id
_entity_poly.type
_entity_poly.pdbx_seq_one_letter_code
_entity_poly.pdbx_strand_id
1 'polypeptide(L)'
;MKKILIGLFLIASLSVLGANSQSSINMGDYYIVDVNLMTEYSKEKTEFKNKYIALSEKHDKKNLIELLKKYIEKYPDDSYAYEEIGTDYSSLDNFKEAEKYYLKAIELGNDDTGLYSLALIYGDEDSLKLLNLTPDEKKAKIKIAEKYKKQLSDDGFTHGKLRELREHKQIAMLGNAYSIYKLAVHYHGVKNYKLSEKYARQFLEFDKENSDIINILAEDLFGQHKYTEAEKLLLPFAQKGKQNEQYLLAISYYYQNKLDEAEKWAKKVLETAKKDNDADNIKIVNHLLDEIKNK
;
A
#
# COMPACT_ATOMS: atom_id res chain seq x y z
N MET A 1 -5.63 24.27 12.74
CA MET A 1 -4.44 23.42 12.96
C MET A 1 -4.60 22.42 14.12
N LYS A 2 -5.27 22.74 15.26
CA LYS A 2 -5.50 21.77 16.36
C LYS A 2 -6.44 20.59 15.99
N LYS A 3 -7.42 20.80 15.09
CA LYS A 3 -8.41 19.76 14.71
C LYS A 3 -7.82 18.61 13.87
N ILE A 4 -6.75 18.84 13.11
CA ILE A 4 -6.08 17.80 12.30
C ILE A 4 -5.29 16.82 13.16
N LEU A 5 -4.73 17.29 14.30
CA LEU A 5 -3.98 16.44 15.22
C LEU A 5 -4.87 15.42 15.97
N ILE A 6 -6.12 15.82 16.28
CA ILE A 6 -7.06 14.97 17.03
C ILE A 6 -7.57 13.80 16.16
N GLY A 7 -7.83 14.06 14.87
CA GLY A 7 -8.19 13.01 13.93
C GLY A 7 -7.09 11.95 13.74
N LEU A 8 -5.83 12.37 13.69
CA LEU A 8 -4.67 11.47 13.60
C LEU A 8 -4.47 10.67 14.90
N PHE A 9 -4.82 11.23 16.07
CA PHE A 9 -4.72 10.52 17.35
C PHE A 9 -5.81 9.43 17.50
N LEU A 10 -7.00 9.67 16.96
CA LEU A 10 -8.07 8.65 16.92
C LEU A 10 -7.72 7.48 16.01
N ILE A 11 -7.08 7.75 14.87
CA ILE A 11 -6.61 6.69 13.93
C ILE A 11 -5.44 5.90 14.54
N ALA A 12 -4.50 6.56 15.22
CA ALA A 12 -3.37 5.88 15.87
C ALA A 12 -3.78 4.97 17.05
N SER A 13 -4.92 5.24 17.71
CA SER A 13 -5.44 4.38 18.78
C SER A 13 -6.13 3.11 18.28
N LEU A 14 -6.56 3.08 17.02
CA LEU A 14 -7.20 1.91 16.40
C LEU A 14 -6.23 0.76 16.11
N SER A 15 -4.95 1.06 15.83
CA SER A 15 -3.92 0.03 15.69
C SER A 15 -3.70 -0.77 16.98
N VAL A 16 -4.17 -0.28 18.14
CA VAL A 16 -4.11 -0.96 19.43
C VAL A 16 -5.33 -1.88 19.63
N LEU A 17 -6.47 -1.60 19.00
CA LEU A 17 -7.70 -2.41 19.13
C LEU A 17 -7.61 -3.78 18.45
N GLY A 18 -6.79 -3.90 17.38
CA GLY A 18 -6.54 -5.18 16.69
C GLY A 18 -5.55 -6.11 17.41
N ALA A 19 -4.79 -5.60 18.40
CA ALA A 19 -3.69 -6.35 19.00
C ALA A 19 -4.10 -7.25 20.18
N ASN A 20 -5.32 -7.15 20.68
CA ASN A 20 -5.78 -7.89 21.86
C ASN A 20 -6.77 -9.04 21.59
N SER A 21 -7.12 -9.34 20.35
CA SER A 21 -7.69 -10.65 20.06
C SER A 21 -6.53 -11.67 20.07
N GLN A 22 -6.40 -12.43 21.13
CA GLN A 22 -5.55 -13.62 21.19
C GLN A 22 -5.95 -14.60 20.08
N SER A 23 -5.46 -14.37 18.91
CA SER A 23 -5.11 -15.40 17.97
C SER A 23 -3.76 -14.99 17.40
N SER A 24 -2.69 -15.39 18.10
CA SER A 24 -1.39 -15.57 17.47
C SER A 24 -1.56 -16.63 16.39
N ILE A 25 -2.29 -16.31 15.34
CA ILE A 25 -2.35 -17.12 14.15
C ILE A 25 -0.99 -16.92 13.52
N ASN A 26 -0.20 -17.99 13.59
CA ASN A 26 1.05 -18.08 12.88
C ASN A 26 0.73 -17.85 11.39
N MET A 27 0.98 -16.65 10.89
CA MET A 27 0.60 -16.23 9.54
C MET A 27 1.20 -17.13 8.45
N GLY A 28 2.22 -17.93 8.79
CA GLY A 28 2.77 -18.99 7.94
C GLY A 28 1.78 -20.11 7.61
N ASP A 29 0.87 -20.44 8.52
CA ASP A 29 -0.05 -21.57 8.35
C ASP A 29 -1.33 -21.18 7.57
N TYR A 30 -1.73 -19.91 7.59
CA TYR A 30 -2.91 -19.43 6.88
C TYR A 30 -2.74 -19.44 5.35
N TYR A 31 -1.51 -19.31 4.87
CA TYR A 31 -1.21 -19.23 3.43
C TYR A 31 -1.03 -20.56 2.73
N ILE A 32 -0.87 -21.65 3.47
CA ILE A 32 -0.76 -23.00 2.88
C ILE A 32 -2.14 -23.52 2.43
N VAL A 33 -3.22 -23.03 3.04
CA VAL A 33 -4.58 -23.51 2.72
C VAL A 33 -5.14 -22.86 1.45
N ASP A 34 -4.67 -21.67 1.08
CA ASP A 34 -5.27 -20.87 0.01
C ASP A 34 -4.50 -20.89 -1.32
N VAL A 35 -3.56 -21.79 -1.48
CA VAL A 35 -2.99 -22.11 -2.81
C VAL A 35 -4.08 -22.53 -3.81
N ASN A 36 -5.21 -23.02 -3.33
CA ASN A 36 -6.37 -23.38 -4.16
C ASN A 36 -7.23 -22.16 -4.58
N LEU A 37 -7.25 -21.07 -3.82
CA LEU A 37 -7.87 -19.80 -4.25
C LEU A 37 -7.01 -19.06 -5.31
N MET A 38 -5.74 -19.39 -5.43
CA MET A 38 -4.89 -18.90 -6.53
C MET A 38 -5.26 -19.49 -7.91
N THR A 39 -6.20 -20.40 -8.01
CA THR A 39 -6.53 -21.10 -9.24
C THR A 39 -7.47 -20.34 -10.18
N GLU A 40 -8.03 -19.18 -9.78
CA GLU A 40 -8.86 -18.34 -10.65
C GLU A 40 -8.18 -17.06 -11.15
N TYR A 41 -6.87 -16.99 -11.17
CA TYR A 41 -6.23 -16.00 -12.04
C TYR A 41 -6.64 -16.29 -13.47
N SER A 42 -7.08 -15.24 -14.16
CA SER A 42 -7.43 -15.35 -15.58
C SER A 42 -6.31 -16.10 -16.31
N LYS A 43 -6.68 -16.93 -17.27
CA LYS A 43 -5.72 -17.65 -18.15
C LYS A 43 -4.58 -16.72 -18.62
N GLU A 44 -4.90 -15.46 -18.88
CA GLU A 44 -3.98 -14.42 -19.29
C GLU A 44 -2.91 -14.06 -18.24
N LYS A 45 -3.28 -13.89 -16.95
CA LYS A 45 -2.30 -13.64 -15.89
C LYS A 45 -1.38 -14.84 -15.68
N THR A 46 -1.90 -16.05 -15.84
CA THR A 46 -1.11 -17.28 -15.80
C THR A 46 -0.12 -17.34 -16.95
N GLU A 47 -0.54 -16.99 -18.17
CA GLU A 47 0.35 -16.95 -19.34
C GLU A 47 1.44 -15.89 -19.19
N PHE A 48 1.08 -14.69 -18.71
CA PHE A 48 2.05 -13.64 -18.42
C PHE A 48 3.08 -14.11 -17.41
N LYS A 49 2.65 -14.66 -16.27
CA LYS A 49 3.52 -15.18 -15.21
C LYS A 49 4.51 -16.22 -15.77
N ASN A 50 4.02 -17.20 -16.52
CA ASN A 50 4.86 -18.25 -17.06
C ASN A 50 5.90 -17.70 -18.05
N LYS A 51 5.51 -16.75 -18.92
CA LYS A 51 6.43 -16.07 -19.84
C LYS A 51 7.46 -15.23 -19.09
N TYR A 52 7.03 -14.48 -18.09
CA TYR A 52 7.92 -13.65 -17.27
C TYR A 52 8.99 -14.51 -16.58
N ILE A 53 8.58 -15.60 -15.91
CA ILE A 53 9.51 -16.51 -15.23
C ILE A 53 10.51 -17.11 -16.24
N ALA A 54 10.02 -17.64 -17.35
CA ALA A 54 10.88 -18.27 -18.36
C ALA A 54 11.90 -17.29 -18.97
N LEU A 55 11.55 -16.03 -19.17
CA LEU A 55 12.48 -14.99 -19.66
C LEU A 55 13.46 -14.55 -18.57
N SER A 56 13.00 -14.45 -17.32
CA SER A 56 13.85 -14.11 -16.17
C SER A 56 14.92 -15.16 -15.92
N GLU A 57 14.57 -16.44 -15.94
CA GLU A 57 15.51 -17.57 -15.80
C GLU A 57 16.57 -17.58 -16.90
N LYS A 58 16.22 -17.15 -18.10
CA LYS A 58 17.14 -17.04 -19.26
C LYS A 58 17.94 -15.73 -19.26
N HIS A 59 17.69 -14.83 -18.32
CA HIS A 59 18.24 -13.47 -18.31
C HIS A 59 17.99 -12.69 -19.61
N ASP A 60 16.86 -12.97 -20.28
CA ASP A 60 16.51 -12.35 -21.57
C ASP A 60 15.85 -10.98 -21.36
N LYS A 61 16.69 -10.00 -20.98
CA LYS A 61 16.27 -8.64 -20.64
C LYS A 61 15.49 -7.93 -21.76
N LYS A 62 15.87 -8.15 -23.00
CA LYS A 62 15.19 -7.52 -24.16
C LYS A 62 13.76 -7.98 -24.29
N ASN A 63 13.54 -9.29 -24.24
CA ASN A 63 12.18 -9.84 -24.32
C ASN A 63 11.37 -9.59 -23.04
N LEU A 64 12.00 -9.48 -21.85
CA LEU A 64 11.33 -9.05 -20.63
C LEU A 64 10.79 -7.62 -20.76
N ILE A 65 11.59 -6.69 -21.28
CA ILE A 65 11.15 -5.31 -21.53
C ILE A 65 9.93 -5.29 -22.44
N GLU A 66 9.96 -6.03 -23.55
CA GLU A 66 8.83 -6.08 -24.49
C GLU A 66 7.58 -6.74 -23.87
N LEU A 67 7.75 -7.77 -23.04
CA LEU A 67 6.65 -8.38 -22.30
C LEU A 67 6.04 -7.40 -21.30
N LEU A 68 6.86 -6.70 -20.53
CA LEU A 68 6.43 -5.73 -19.53
C LEU A 68 5.80 -4.48 -20.16
N LYS A 69 6.27 -4.03 -21.32
CA LYS A 69 5.63 -2.96 -22.08
C LYS A 69 4.20 -3.29 -22.47
N LYS A 70 3.95 -4.51 -22.94
CA LYS A 70 2.58 -4.98 -23.20
C LYS A 70 1.75 -5.08 -21.94
N TYR A 71 2.37 -5.44 -20.82
CA TYR A 71 1.70 -5.51 -19.53
C TYR A 71 1.23 -4.12 -19.07
N ILE A 72 2.07 -3.08 -19.17
CA ILE A 72 1.69 -1.73 -18.75
C ILE A 72 0.68 -1.05 -19.69
N GLU A 73 0.52 -1.50 -20.93
CA GLU A 73 -0.59 -1.06 -21.80
C GLU A 73 -1.95 -1.43 -21.18
N LYS A 74 -2.02 -2.59 -20.53
CA LYS A 74 -3.23 -3.09 -19.87
C LYS A 74 -3.35 -2.65 -18.41
N TYR A 75 -2.22 -2.52 -17.72
CA TYR A 75 -2.14 -2.13 -16.30
C TYR A 75 -1.26 -0.87 -16.15
N PRO A 76 -1.72 0.30 -16.65
CA PRO A 76 -0.90 1.51 -16.76
C PRO A 76 -0.57 2.17 -15.41
N ASP A 77 -1.21 1.73 -14.34
CA ASP A 77 -0.99 2.19 -12.96
C ASP A 77 -0.11 1.24 -12.13
N ASP A 78 0.41 0.17 -12.73
CA ASP A 78 1.33 -0.73 -12.02
C ASP A 78 2.75 -0.14 -11.95
N SER A 79 3.01 0.63 -10.90
CA SER A 79 4.28 1.31 -10.68
C SER A 79 5.48 0.36 -10.66
N TYR A 80 5.30 -0.89 -10.18
CA TYR A 80 6.38 -1.85 -10.14
C TYR A 80 6.78 -2.34 -11.54
N ALA A 81 5.82 -2.52 -12.44
CA ALA A 81 6.14 -2.92 -13.82
C ALA A 81 7.02 -1.87 -14.53
N TYR A 82 6.78 -0.58 -14.27
CA TYR A 82 7.67 0.48 -14.77
C TYR A 82 9.05 0.43 -14.12
N GLU A 83 9.13 0.19 -12.80
CA GLU A 83 10.42 0.01 -12.12
C GLU A 83 11.21 -1.15 -12.71
N GLU A 84 10.56 -2.27 -12.98
CA GLU A 84 11.20 -3.46 -13.55
C GLU A 84 11.73 -3.21 -14.97
N ILE A 85 10.95 -2.52 -15.82
CA ILE A 85 11.42 -2.06 -17.13
C ILE A 85 12.66 -1.18 -16.99
N GLY A 86 12.64 -0.22 -16.04
CA GLY A 86 13.78 0.64 -15.73
C GLY A 86 15.02 -0.16 -15.33
N THR A 87 14.84 -1.19 -14.50
CA THR A 87 15.91 -2.08 -14.05
C THR A 87 16.50 -2.89 -15.20
N ASP A 88 15.66 -3.42 -16.07
CA ASP A 88 16.12 -4.17 -17.23
C ASP A 88 16.88 -3.28 -18.21
N TYR A 89 16.42 -2.04 -18.45
CA TYR A 89 17.20 -1.06 -19.25
C TYR A 89 18.53 -0.67 -18.59
N SER A 90 18.54 -0.49 -17.25
CA SER A 90 19.78 -0.22 -16.52
C SER A 90 20.78 -1.35 -16.63
N SER A 91 20.31 -2.61 -16.59
CA SER A 91 21.13 -3.81 -16.81
C SER A 91 21.72 -3.94 -18.21
N LEU A 92 21.19 -3.17 -19.17
CA LEU A 92 21.66 -3.07 -20.55
C LEU A 92 22.43 -1.76 -20.80
N ASP A 93 22.87 -1.07 -19.74
CA ASP A 93 23.57 0.21 -19.79
C ASP A 93 22.77 1.34 -20.48
N ASN A 94 21.47 1.14 -20.71
CA ASN A 94 20.60 2.16 -21.28
C ASN A 94 19.98 3.03 -20.20
N PHE A 95 20.83 3.81 -19.51
CA PHE A 95 20.42 4.63 -18.36
C PHE A 95 19.43 5.73 -18.71
N LYS A 96 19.39 6.20 -19.96
CA LYS A 96 18.41 7.19 -20.41
C LYS A 96 16.98 6.65 -20.39
N GLU A 97 16.76 5.46 -20.93
CA GLU A 97 15.45 4.81 -20.85
C GLU A 97 15.15 4.35 -19.41
N ALA A 98 16.16 3.83 -18.69
CA ALA A 98 15.99 3.45 -17.29
C ALA A 98 15.48 4.62 -16.45
N GLU A 99 16.08 5.79 -16.56
CA GLU A 99 15.66 7.02 -15.89
C GLU A 99 14.19 7.35 -16.15
N LYS A 100 13.78 7.33 -17.42
CA LYS A 100 12.40 7.61 -17.83
C LYS A 100 11.39 6.68 -17.15
N TYR A 101 11.67 5.39 -17.11
CA TYR A 101 10.78 4.41 -16.50
C TYR A 101 10.78 4.47 -14.97
N TYR A 102 11.91 4.73 -14.31
CA TYR A 102 11.96 4.96 -12.87
C TYR A 102 11.20 6.23 -12.46
N LEU A 103 11.32 7.32 -13.20
CA LEU A 103 10.55 8.55 -12.95
C LEU A 103 9.05 8.28 -13.08
N LYS A 104 8.63 7.47 -14.05
CA LYS A 104 7.22 7.09 -14.19
C LYS A 104 6.75 6.20 -13.03
N ALA A 105 7.58 5.28 -12.55
CA ALA A 105 7.29 4.47 -11.37
C ALA A 105 7.07 5.35 -10.13
N ILE A 106 7.94 6.34 -9.92
CA ILE A 106 7.82 7.29 -8.80
C ILE A 106 6.54 8.13 -8.93
N GLU A 107 6.23 8.64 -10.11
CA GLU A 107 4.98 9.39 -10.38
C GLU A 107 3.74 8.58 -9.99
N LEU A 108 3.76 7.28 -10.21
CA LEU A 108 2.69 6.35 -9.87
C LEU A 108 2.68 5.92 -8.39
N GLY A 109 3.62 6.43 -7.58
CA GLY A 109 3.68 6.21 -6.13
C GLY A 109 4.70 5.18 -5.67
N ASN A 110 5.63 4.75 -6.54
CA ASN A 110 6.76 3.89 -6.15
C ASN A 110 7.90 4.74 -5.58
N ASP A 111 7.64 5.37 -4.41
CA ASP A 111 8.51 6.40 -3.84
C ASP A 111 9.80 5.84 -3.21
N ASP A 112 9.81 4.55 -2.84
CA ASP A 112 10.90 3.91 -2.11
C ASP A 112 11.94 3.23 -3.03
N THR A 113 11.56 2.16 -3.71
CA THR A 113 12.49 1.39 -4.57
C THR A 113 12.83 2.13 -5.87
N GLY A 114 11.90 2.94 -6.40
CA GLY A 114 12.14 3.80 -7.55
C GLY A 114 13.15 4.93 -7.23
N LEU A 115 13.00 5.61 -6.09
CA LEU A 115 13.95 6.60 -5.59
C LEU A 115 15.33 5.99 -5.36
N TYR A 116 15.39 4.78 -4.77
CA TYR A 116 16.64 4.07 -4.56
C TYR A 116 17.36 3.77 -5.88
N SER A 117 16.65 3.25 -6.86
CA SER A 117 17.20 2.93 -8.19
C SER A 117 17.76 4.16 -8.90
N LEU A 118 17.04 5.29 -8.87
CA LEU A 118 17.55 6.56 -9.40
C LEU A 118 18.74 7.10 -8.60
N ALA A 119 18.73 6.97 -7.27
CA ALA A 119 19.84 7.39 -6.43
C ALA A 119 21.13 6.60 -6.72
N LEU A 120 21.01 5.34 -7.12
CA LEU A 120 22.14 4.54 -7.58
C LEU A 120 22.69 5.08 -8.91
N ILE A 121 21.85 5.26 -9.93
CA ILE A 121 22.27 5.79 -11.26
C ILE A 121 22.91 7.18 -11.12
N TYR A 122 22.28 8.09 -10.39
CA TYR A 122 22.79 9.46 -10.26
C TYR A 122 23.98 9.59 -9.30
N GLY A 123 24.21 8.59 -8.46
CA GLY A 123 25.35 8.52 -7.55
C GLY A 123 26.55 7.78 -8.11
N ASP A 124 26.42 7.14 -9.27
CA ASP A 124 27.48 6.39 -9.94
C ASP A 124 28.06 7.17 -11.12
N GLU A 125 29.39 7.32 -11.12
CA GLU A 125 30.06 8.16 -12.11
C GLU A 125 30.00 7.59 -13.52
N ASP A 126 30.07 6.27 -13.67
CA ASP A 126 30.06 5.62 -14.98
C ASP A 126 28.65 5.66 -15.59
N SER A 127 27.61 5.47 -14.78
CA SER A 127 26.22 5.67 -15.20
C SER A 127 25.96 7.10 -15.68
N LEU A 128 26.50 8.10 -14.97
CA LEU A 128 26.36 9.51 -15.35
C LEU A 128 27.09 9.87 -16.65
N LYS A 129 28.20 9.20 -16.98
CA LYS A 129 28.88 9.38 -18.27
C LYS A 129 28.00 8.91 -19.44
N LEU A 130 27.27 7.81 -19.25
CA LEU A 130 26.39 7.25 -20.29
C LEU A 130 25.11 8.07 -20.52
N LEU A 131 24.74 8.95 -19.59
CA LEU A 131 23.61 9.87 -19.75
C LEU A 131 23.89 11.07 -20.64
N ASN A 132 25.16 11.30 -21.06
CA ASN A 132 25.57 12.43 -21.93
C ASN A 132 25.17 13.82 -21.37
N LEU A 133 25.39 14.05 -20.10
CA LEU A 133 24.98 15.27 -19.38
C LEU A 133 26.02 16.37 -19.49
N THR A 134 25.58 17.62 -19.50
CA THR A 134 26.44 18.77 -19.23
C THR A 134 26.95 18.75 -17.79
N PRO A 135 28.04 19.45 -17.46
CA PRO A 135 28.56 19.52 -16.10
C PRO A 135 27.53 19.98 -15.06
N ASP A 136 26.67 20.95 -15.43
CA ASP A 136 25.63 21.47 -14.53
C ASP A 136 24.51 20.44 -14.32
N GLU A 137 24.06 19.74 -15.36
CA GLU A 137 23.10 18.66 -15.26
C GLU A 137 23.62 17.48 -14.40
N LYS A 138 24.92 17.12 -14.61
CA LYS A 138 25.57 16.08 -13.79
C LYS A 138 25.57 16.50 -12.31
N LYS A 139 25.96 17.73 -11.99
CA LYS A 139 25.93 18.24 -10.62
C LYS A 139 24.52 18.25 -10.02
N ALA A 140 23.51 18.63 -10.81
CA ALA A 140 22.13 18.61 -10.38
C ALA A 140 21.65 17.18 -10.05
N LYS A 141 21.95 16.17 -10.88
CA LYS A 141 21.58 14.77 -10.65
C LYS A 141 22.27 14.18 -9.42
N ILE A 142 23.55 14.48 -9.19
CA ILE A 142 24.26 14.07 -7.96
C ILE A 142 23.54 14.63 -6.72
N LYS A 143 23.17 15.91 -6.74
CA LYS A 143 22.41 16.52 -5.63
C LYS A 143 21.04 15.87 -5.41
N ILE A 144 20.37 15.44 -6.48
CA ILE A 144 19.12 14.68 -6.40
C ILE A 144 19.38 13.31 -5.77
N ALA A 145 20.45 12.60 -6.13
CA ALA A 145 20.82 11.33 -5.52
C ALA A 145 21.03 11.45 -4.00
N GLU A 146 21.73 12.49 -3.57
CA GLU A 146 21.94 12.77 -2.14
C GLU A 146 20.61 13.03 -1.42
N LYS A 147 19.72 13.82 -2.05
CA LYS A 147 18.38 14.06 -1.51
C LYS A 147 17.57 12.76 -1.35
N TYR A 148 17.58 11.90 -2.36
CA TYR A 148 16.84 10.63 -2.34
C TYR A 148 17.41 9.66 -1.28
N LYS A 149 18.74 9.53 -1.20
CA LYS A 149 19.41 8.72 -0.16
C LYS A 149 19.05 9.20 1.24
N LYS A 150 19.04 10.53 1.44
CA LYS A 150 18.65 11.12 2.73
C LYS A 150 17.18 10.84 3.05
N GLN A 151 16.27 11.04 2.11
CA GLN A 151 14.85 10.75 2.29
C GLN A 151 14.62 9.29 2.69
N LEU A 152 15.18 8.33 1.96
CA LEU A 152 15.07 6.91 2.28
C LEU A 152 15.63 6.56 3.66
N SER A 153 16.74 7.21 4.06
CA SER A 153 17.31 7.04 5.39
C SER A 153 16.42 7.61 6.50
N ASP A 154 15.87 8.80 6.29
CA ASP A 154 14.96 9.45 7.23
C ASP A 154 13.66 8.62 7.41
N ASP A 155 13.19 7.98 6.35
CA ASP A 155 12.04 7.06 6.34
C ASP A 155 12.39 5.66 6.91
N GLY A 156 13.63 5.44 7.33
CA GLY A 156 14.09 4.21 7.97
C GLY A 156 14.28 3.03 7.02
N PHE A 157 14.43 3.29 5.71
CA PHE A 157 14.73 2.24 4.73
C PHE A 157 16.22 1.84 4.79
N THR A 158 16.45 0.55 4.92
CA THR A 158 17.76 -0.08 4.75
C THR A 158 17.82 -0.80 3.40
N HIS A 159 19.01 -1.09 2.91
CA HIS A 159 19.18 -1.88 1.68
C HIS A 159 18.45 -3.24 1.74
N GLY A 160 18.46 -3.90 2.91
CA GLY A 160 17.74 -5.16 3.11
C GLY A 160 16.22 -5.00 3.00
N LYS A 161 15.64 -3.97 3.64
CA LYS A 161 14.20 -3.67 3.57
C LYS A 161 13.77 -3.31 2.15
N LEU A 162 14.57 -2.52 1.41
CA LEU A 162 14.26 -2.16 0.03
C LEU A 162 14.29 -3.39 -0.89
N ARG A 163 15.24 -4.31 -0.67
CA ARG A 163 15.28 -5.57 -1.42
C ARG A 163 14.06 -6.44 -1.14
N GLU A 164 13.71 -6.64 0.14
CA GLU A 164 12.52 -7.40 0.54
C GLU A 164 11.24 -6.81 -0.06
N LEU A 165 11.11 -5.48 0.02
CA LEU A 165 9.95 -4.77 -0.56
C LEU A 165 9.86 -4.96 -2.07
N ARG A 166 10.98 -4.92 -2.77
CA ARG A 166 11.05 -5.16 -4.20
C ARG A 166 10.66 -6.60 -4.56
N GLU A 167 11.13 -7.58 -3.79
CA GLU A 167 10.74 -8.98 -3.96
C GLU A 167 9.23 -9.16 -3.79
N HIS A 168 8.63 -8.53 -2.77
CA HIS A 168 7.17 -8.55 -2.61
C HIS A 168 6.43 -7.88 -3.77
N LYS A 169 6.91 -6.76 -4.30
CA LYS A 169 6.33 -6.10 -5.47
C LYS A 169 6.36 -7.00 -6.70
N GLN A 170 7.50 -7.65 -6.95
CA GLN A 170 7.64 -8.60 -8.06
C GLN A 170 6.65 -9.76 -7.96
N ILE A 171 6.58 -10.38 -6.81
CA ILE A 171 5.72 -11.53 -6.56
C ILE A 171 4.24 -11.13 -6.58
N ALA A 172 3.90 -9.92 -6.09
CA ALA A 172 2.55 -9.36 -6.16
C ALA A 172 2.11 -9.07 -7.60
N MET A 173 3.00 -8.53 -8.44
CA MET A 173 2.75 -8.34 -9.88
C MET A 173 2.41 -9.69 -10.55
N LEU A 174 3.05 -10.76 -10.11
CA LEU A 174 2.76 -12.12 -10.56
C LEU A 174 1.53 -12.75 -9.89
N GLY A 175 0.86 -11.99 -9.00
CA GLY A 175 -0.43 -12.36 -8.45
C GLY A 175 -0.42 -13.12 -7.14
N ASN A 176 0.60 -13.00 -6.34
CA ASN A 176 0.65 -13.66 -5.03
C ASN A 176 -0.14 -12.85 -3.98
N ALA A 177 -1.22 -13.43 -3.45
CA ALA A 177 -2.09 -12.78 -2.48
C ALA A 177 -1.35 -12.37 -1.19
N TYR A 178 -0.42 -13.18 -0.70
CA TYR A 178 0.39 -12.82 0.48
C TYR A 178 1.23 -11.58 0.26
N SER A 179 1.92 -11.52 -0.87
CA SER A 179 2.74 -10.35 -1.20
C SER A 179 1.88 -9.10 -1.39
N ILE A 180 0.70 -9.24 -1.98
CA ILE A 180 -0.28 -8.15 -2.10
C ILE A 180 -0.73 -7.66 -0.71
N TYR A 181 -1.06 -8.58 0.21
CA TYR A 181 -1.38 -8.26 1.60
C TYR A 181 -0.23 -7.51 2.29
N LYS A 182 0.99 -8.05 2.20
CA LYS A 182 2.18 -7.43 2.80
C LYS A 182 2.42 -6.02 2.30
N LEU A 183 2.20 -5.77 1.01
CA LEU A 183 2.33 -4.43 0.43
C LEU A 183 1.24 -3.48 0.92
N ALA A 184 -0.01 -3.94 1.05
CA ALA A 184 -1.07 -3.13 1.63
C ALA A 184 -0.70 -2.68 3.05
N VAL A 185 -0.31 -3.62 3.92
CA VAL A 185 0.11 -3.34 5.30
C VAL A 185 1.34 -2.42 5.36
N HIS A 186 2.35 -2.69 4.52
CA HIS A 186 3.56 -1.87 4.47
C HIS A 186 3.24 -0.41 4.10
N TYR A 187 2.52 -0.21 2.99
CA TYR A 187 2.19 1.15 2.53
C TYR A 187 1.24 1.89 3.45
N HIS A 188 0.34 1.19 4.13
CA HIS A 188 -0.44 1.76 5.23
C HIS A 188 0.45 2.28 6.36
N GLY A 189 1.39 1.46 6.81
CA GLY A 189 2.33 1.81 7.90
C GLY A 189 3.20 3.02 7.60
N VAL A 190 3.64 3.20 6.35
CA VAL A 190 4.40 4.38 5.90
C VAL A 190 3.50 5.53 5.41
N LYS A 191 2.17 5.41 5.57
CA LYS A 191 1.15 6.42 5.22
C LYS A 191 1.11 6.76 3.72
N ASN A 192 1.59 5.86 2.86
CA ASN A 192 1.34 5.96 1.42
C ASN A 192 -0.03 5.37 1.11
N TYR A 193 -1.08 6.09 1.54
CA TYR A 193 -2.47 5.63 1.47
C TYR A 193 -2.94 5.28 0.06
N LYS A 194 -2.37 5.91 -0.96
CA LYS A 194 -2.72 5.62 -2.36
C LYS A 194 -2.26 4.23 -2.79
N LEU A 195 -1.02 3.84 -2.47
CA LEU A 195 -0.52 2.50 -2.77
C LEU A 195 -1.13 1.45 -1.86
N SER A 196 -1.31 1.77 -0.57
CA SER A 196 -2.01 0.89 0.35
C SER A 196 -3.42 0.56 -0.14
N GLU A 197 -4.23 1.57 -0.49
CA GLU A 197 -5.56 1.39 -1.10
C GLU A 197 -5.51 0.49 -2.33
N LYS A 198 -4.55 0.70 -3.24
CA LYS A 198 -4.40 -0.13 -4.44
C LYS A 198 -4.24 -1.61 -4.08
N TYR A 199 -3.28 -1.93 -3.21
CA TYR A 199 -3.01 -3.30 -2.83
C TYR A 199 -4.11 -3.90 -1.94
N ALA A 200 -4.73 -3.11 -1.07
CA ALA A 200 -5.88 -3.55 -0.28
C ALA A 200 -7.07 -3.94 -1.16
N ARG A 201 -7.43 -3.11 -2.15
CA ARG A 201 -8.48 -3.43 -3.11
C ARG A 201 -8.14 -4.68 -3.93
N GLN A 202 -6.89 -4.82 -4.35
CA GLN A 202 -6.42 -6.00 -5.08
C GLN A 202 -6.50 -7.27 -4.22
N PHE A 203 -6.15 -7.18 -2.92
CA PHE A 203 -6.28 -8.33 -2.01
C PHE A 203 -7.73 -8.72 -1.79
N LEU A 204 -8.66 -7.76 -1.68
CA LEU A 204 -10.08 -8.04 -1.51
C LEU A 204 -10.74 -8.73 -2.72
N GLU A 205 -10.05 -8.83 -3.87
CA GLU A 205 -10.49 -9.69 -4.96
C GLU A 205 -10.36 -11.18 -4.59
N PHE A 206 -9.41 -11.53 -3.69
CA PHE A 206 -9.18 -12.89 -3.20
C PHE A 206 -10.03 -13.19 -1.96
N ASP A 207 -10.02 -12.29 -0.97
CA ASP A 207 -10.75 -12.45 0.28
C ASP A 207 -11.59 -11.19 0.56
N LYS A 208 -12.82 -11.21 0.08
CA LYS A 208 -13.75 -10.07 0.14
C LYS A 208 -14.23 -9.72 1.56
N GLU A 209 -14.02 -10.62 2.52
CA GLU A 209 -14.50 -10.46 3.90
C GLU A 209 -13.35 -10.30 4.91
N ASN A 210 -12.11 -10.14 4.45
CA ASN A 210 -10.96 -9.94 5.31
C ASN A 210 -11.06 -8.63 6.09
N SER A 211 -11.38 -8.73 7.38
CA SER A 211 -11.60 -7.56 8.23
C SER A 211 -10.37 -6.68 8.36
N ASP A 212 -9.17 -7.27 8.43
CA ASP A 212 -7.94 -6.49 8.59
C ASP A 212 -7.71 -5.58 7.38
N ILE A 213 -7.87 -6.12 6.17
CA ILE A 213 -7.71 -5.33 4.93
C ILE A 213 -8.87 -4.36 4.71
N ILE A 214 -10.10 -4.71 5.11
CA ILE A 214 -11.23 -3.78 5.07
C ILE A 214 -10.96 -2.57 5.97
N ASN A 215 -10.43 -2.81 7.18
CA ASN A 215 -10.09 -1.74 8.13
C ASN A 215 -8.94 -0.88 7.60
N ILE A 216 -7.86 -1.49 7.11
CA ILE A 216 -6.75 -0.78 6.45
C ILE A 216 -7.27 0.09 5.30
N LEU A 217 -8.10 -0.46 4.42
CA LEU A 217 -8.65 0.28 3.29
C LEU A 217 -9.54 1.46 3.75
N ALA A 218 -10.32 1.26 4.80
CA ALA A 218 -11.15 2.35 5.36
C ALA A 218 -10.28 3.49 5.93
N GLU A 219 -9.23 3.15 6.67
CA GLU A 219 -8.27 4.12 7.22
C GLU A 219 -7.47 4.84 6.10
N ASP A 220 -7.09 4.13 5.05
CA ASP A 220 -6.45 4.72 3.87
C ASP A 220 -7.37 5.72 3.15
N LEU A 221 -8.67 5.38 3.05
CA LEU A 221 -9.68 6.28 2.51
C LEU A 221 -9.87 7.52 3.39
N PHE A 222 -9.79 7.38 4.73
CA PHE A 222 -9.81 8.52 5.66
C PHE A 222 -8.57 9.40 5.47
N GLY A 223 -7.38 8.81 5.34
CA GLY A 223 -6.16 9.54 5.08
C GLY A 223 -6.20 10.34 3.77
N GLN A 224 -7.02 9.91 2.82
CA GLN A 224 -7.26 10.58 1.54
C GLN A 224 -8.53 11.46 1.53
N HIS A 225 -9.21 11.63 2.68
CA HIS A 225 -10.48 12.36 2.81
C HIS A 225 -11.65 11.79 1.98
N LYS A 226 -11.58 10.51 1.59
CA LYS A 226 -12.61 9.79 0.80
C LYS A 226 -13.69 9.17 1.69
N TYR A 227 -14.28 9.95 2.58
CA TYR A 227 -15.19 9.44 3.62
C TYR A 227 -16.44 8.76 3.08
N THR A 228 -16.97 9.22 1.95
CA THR A 228 -18.14 8.59 1.31
C THR A 228 -17.81 7.21 0.74
N GLU A 229 -16.59 6.99 0.26
CA GLU A 229 -16.16 5.67 -0.19
C GLU A 229 -15.97 4.73 1.00
N ALA A 230 -15.39 5.23 2.09
CA ALA A 230 -15.26 4.47 3.34
C ALA A 230 -16.63 4.07 3.92
N GLU A 231 -17.63 4.96 3.89
CA GLU A 231 -19.01 4.64 4.27
C GLU A 231 -19.55 3.45 3.46
N LYS A 232 -19.44 3.52 2.11
CA LYS A 232 -19.91 2.45 1.23
C LYS A 232 -19.21 1.11 1.48
N LEU A 233 -17.90 1.14 1.75
CA LEU A 233 -17.10 -0.03 2.07
C LEU A 233 -17.56 -0.67 3.38
N LEU A 234 -17.72 0.14 4.44
CA LEU A 234 -17.90 -0.35 5.81
C LEU A 234 -19.35 -0.76 6.12
N LEU A 235 -20.33 -0.12 5.49
CA LEU A 235 -21.76 -0.31 5.82
C LEU A 235 -22.22 -1.78 5.80
N PRO A 236 -21.88 -2.61 4.80
CA PRO A 236 -22.29 -4.02 4.78
C PRO A 236 -21.73 -4.83 5.96
N PHE A 237 -20.51 -4.53 6.39
CA PHE A 237 -19.84 -5.24 7.50
C PHE A 237 -20.34 -4.76 8.87
N ALA A 238 -20.54 -3.46 9.02
CA ALA A 238 -21.13 -2.86 10.21
C ALA A 238 -22.57 -3.39 10.46
N GLN A 239 -23.34 -3.62 9.40
CA GLN A 239 -24.68 -4.22 9.48
C GLN A 239 -24.63 -5.69 9.94
N LYS A 240 -23.57 -6.43 9.63
CA LYS A 240 -23.31 -7.79 10.11
C LYS A 240 -22.88 -7.83 11.58
N GLY A 241 -22.75 -6.68 12.25
CA GLY A 241 -22.38 -6.59 13.66
C GLY A 241 -20.87 -6.55 13.93
N LYS A 242 -20.03 -6.41 12.90
CA LYS A 242 -18.58 -6.29 13.07
C LYS A 242 -18.23 -4.97 13.75
N GLN A 243 -17.70 -5.03 14.96
CA GLN A 243 -17.57 -3.89 15.88
C GLN A 243 -16.59 -2.83 15.37
N ASN A 244 -15.44 -3.25 14.83
CA ASN A 244 -14.44 -2.31 14.29
C ASN A 244 -15.02 -1.53 13.10
N GLU A 245 -15.69 -2.23 12.18
CA GLU A 245 -16.32 -1.61 11.03
C GLU A 245 -17.49 -0.71 11.42
N GLN A 246 -18.21 -0.99 12.51
CA GLN A 246 -19.22 -0.08 13.06
C GLN A 246 -18.59 1.21 13.59
N TYR A 247 -17.45 1.10 14.28
CA TYR A 247 -16.72 2.25 14.79
C TYR A 247 -16.16 3.12 13.65
N LEU A 248 -15.49 2.50 12.68
CA LEU A 248 -14.97 3.20 11.50
C LEU A 248 -16.10 3.85 10.68
N LEU A 249 -17.27 3.20 10.61
CA LEU A 249 -18.44 3.79 9.96
C LEU A 249 -18.95 5.03 10.71
N ALA A 250 -18.98 5.00 12.04
CA ALA A 250 -19.32 6.18 12.85
C ALA A 250 -18.35 7.35 12.59
N ILE A 251 -17.05 7.07 12.50
CA ILE A 251 -16.02 8.04 12.13
C ILE A 251 -16.28 8.60 10.72
N SER A 252 -16.61 7.74 9.76
CA SER A 252 -16.93 8.14 8.39
C SER A 252 -18.08 9.14 8.36
N TYR A 253 -19.15 8.87 9.07
CA TYR A 253 -20.29 9.78 9.20
C TYR A 253 -19.93 11.08 9.92
N TYR A 254 -19.13 11.01 10.96
CA TYR A 254 -18.65 12.20 11.70
C TYR A 254 -17.91 13.18 10.78
N TYR A 255 -16.97 12.68 9.97
CA TYR A 255 -16.23 13.53 9.03
C TYR A 255 -17.09 14.06 7.86
N GLN A 256 -18.16 13.37 7.51
CA GLN A 256 -19.16 13.85 6.55
C GLN A 256 -20.17 14.84 7.17
N ASN A 257 -20.05 15.15 8.46
CA ASN A 257 -21.00 15.99 9.22
C ASN A 257 -22.43 15.39 9.29
N LYS A 258 -22.54 14.08 9.18
CA LYS A 258 -23.78 13.30 9.39
C LYS A 258 -23.83 12.86 10.85
N LEU A 259 -24.10 13.81 11.76
CA LEU A 259 -23.88 13.61 13.19
C LEU A 259 -24.86 12.61 13.83
N ASP A 260 -26.11 12.58 13.38
CA ASP A 260 -27.12 11.64 13.88
C ASP A 260 -26.75 10.18 13.56
N GLU A 261 -26.27 9.92 12.34
CA GLU A 261 -25.80 8.61 11.93
C GLU A 261 -24.52 8.21 12.66
N ALA A 262 -23.60 9.18 12.85
CA ALA A 262 -22.37 8.95 13.61
C ALA A 262 -22.68 8.55 15.04
N GLU A 263 -23.57 9.29 15.72
CA GLU A 263 -24.01 9.00 17.09
C GLU A 263 -24.69 7.63 17.18
N LYS A 264 -25.57 7.30 16.25
CA LYS A 264 -26.29 6.03 16.20
C LYS A 264 -25.33 4.84 16.12
N TRP A 265 -24.32 4.88 15.25
CA TRP A 265 -23.35 3.80 15.12
C TRP A 265 -22.38 3.74 16.30
N ALA A 266 -21.91 4.88 16.80
CA ALA A 266 -21.08 4.94 18.00
C ALA A 266 -21.79 4.33 19.23
N LYS A 267 -23.10 4.60 19.43
CA LYS A 267 -23.88 4.00 20.51
C LYS A 267 -23.97 2.47 20.39
N LYS A 268 -24.10 1.92 19.18
CA LYS A 268 -24.09 0.46 18.98
C LYS A 268 -22.75 -0.17 19.41
N VAL A 269 -21.65 0.45 19.05
CA VAL A 269 -20.32 -0.02 19.49
C VAL A 269 -20.21 0.06 21.01
N LEU A 270 -20.70 1.15 21.64
CA LEU A 270 -20.68 1.32 23.08
C LEU A 270 -21.50 0.25 23.83
N GLU A 271 -22.66 -0.12 23.29
CA GLU A 271 -23.50 -1.18 23.84
C GLU A 271 -22.77 -2.53 23.84
N THR A 272 -22.13 -2.88 22.73
CA THR A 272 -21.35 -4.12 22.62
C THR A 272 -20.15 -4.10 23.56
N ALA A 273 -19.38 -3.00 23.56
CA ALA A 273 -18.22 -2.85 24.43
C ALA A 273 -18.57 -2.95 25.93
N LYS A 274 -19.71 -2.38 26.34
CA LYS A 274 -20.21 -2.53 27.72
C LYS A 274 -20.61 -3.96 28.07
N LYS A 275 -21.26 -4.66 27.14
CA LYS A 275 -21.65 -6.06 27.33
C LYS A 275 -20.42 -6.95 27.50
N ASP A 276 -19.37 -6.68 26.76
CA ASP A 276 -18.13 -7.46 26.74
C ASP A 276 -17.13 -6.99 27.80
N ASN A 277 -17.49 -5.97 28.61
CA ASN A 277 -16.64 -5.32 29.61
C ASN A 277 -15.31 -4.81 29.03
N ASP A 278 -15.31 -4.34 27.78
CA ASP A 278 -14.15 -3.80 27.07
C ASP A 278 -13.93 -2.32 27.43
N ALA A 279 -13.12 -2.09 28.46
CA ALA A 279 -12.86 -0.75 28.99
C ALA A 279 -12.19 0.19 27.96
N ASP A 280 -11.34 -0.33 27.10
CA ASP A 280 -10.63 0.45 26.09
C ASP A 280 -11.60 0.94 25.02
N ASN A 281 -12.41 0.06 24.47
CA ASN A 281 -13.45 0.42 23.51
C ASN A 281 -14.48 1.37 24.11
N ILE A 282 -14.90 1.17 25.37
CA ILE A 282 -15.81 2.10 26.08
C ILE A 282 -15.19 3.52 26.09
N LYS A 283 -13.92 3.64 26.46
CA LYS A 283 -13.23 4.94 26.53
C LYS A 283 -13.14 5.62 25.15
N ILE A 284 -12.74 4.86 24.14
CA ILE A 284 -12.57 5.37 22.76
C ILE A 284 -13.91 5.86 22.19
N VAL A 285 -14.96 5.08 22.36
CA VAL A 285 -16.28 5.41 21.82
C VAL A 285 -16.92 6.57 22.55
N ASN A 286 -16.75 6.66 23.89
CA ASN A 286 -17.21 7.82 24.63
C ASN A 286 -16.54 9.10 24.16
N HIS A 287 -15.24 9.07 23.86
CA HIS A 287 -14.54 10.23 23.28
C HIS A 287 -15.16 10.67 21.95
N LEU A 288 -15.45 9.70 21.05
CA LEU A 288 -16.12 10.00 19.77
C LEU A 288 -17.52 10.62 20.00
N LEU A 289 -18.30 10.07 20.95
CA LEU A 289 -19.62 10.62 21.30
C LEU A 289 -19.54 12.05 21.83
N ASP A 290 -18.51 12.37 22.62
CA ASP A 290 -18.29 13.73 23.14
C ASP A 290 -17.88 14.68 22.00
N GLU A 291 -17.03 14.24 21.07
CA GLU A 291 -16.68 15.02 19.87
C GLU A 291 -17.92 15.30 18.98
N ILE A 292 -18.80 14.30 18.80
CA ILE A 292 -20.05 14.46 18.05
C ILE A 292 -20.95 15.51 18.69
N LYS A 293 -21.10 15.52 20.00
CA LYS A 293 -21.94 16.49 20.74
C LYS A 293 -21.40 17.91 20.69
N ASN A 294 -20.07 18.05 20.59
CA ASN A 294 -19.40 19.36 20.62
C ASN A 294 -19.21 19.97 19.21
N LYS A 295 -19.65 19.28 18.17
CA LYS A 295 -19.54 19.74 16.77
C LYS A 295 -20.83 20.38 16.28
#